data_05cda59aa118b566c95fbcfca6a59c3c
#
_entry.id   05cda59aa118b566c95fbcfca6a59c3c
#
_cell.length_a   1.000
_cell.length_b   1.000
_cell.length_c   1.000
_cell.angle_alpha   90.00
_cell.angle_beta   90.00
_cell.angle_gamma   90.00
#
_symmetry.space_group_name_H-M   'P 1'
#
loop_
_entity.id
_entity.type
_entity.pdbx_description
1 polymer ?
#
loop_
_entity_poly.entity_id
_entity_poly.type
_entity_poly.pdbx_seq_one_letter_code
_entity_poly.pdbx_strand_id
1 'polypeptide(L)'
;DLTNQSVVQVNRLRTTVALSKGKSSAIRFVHKATGKPLFLVYNRLFNRLPTIAQKPDNVIQFASEDRFYIFDAKYRIQFDREYMAQYGGPGPTTEDVNTMHRYRDAIAIPHPMRPQEYLQGVVVGAVVLFPYPHEDMYRSHRFHKSIGQVEIGGLPFLPGATALVAEKIESLLASEFSDLPSSTQ
;
A
#
# COMPACT_ATOMS: atom_id res chain seq x y z
N ASP A 1 -13.95 13.11 3.98
CA ASP A 1 -14.35 13.95 2.85
C ASP A 1 -13.19 14.06 1.85
N LEU A 2 -13.49 13.80 0.57
CA LEU A 2 -12.55 13.99 -0.54
C LEU A 2 -12.39 15.50 -0.79
N THR A 3 -11.23 16.06 -0.44
CA THR A 3 -11.00 17.51 -0.53
C THR A 3 -10.33 17.95 -1.82
N ASN A 4 -9.79 17.02 -2.64
CA ASN A 4 -9.23 17.35 -3.95
C ASN A 4 -9.18 16.09 -4.83
N GLN A 5 -9.87 16.12 -5.99
CA GLN A 5 -9.92 15.03 -6.96
C GLN A 5 -9.11 15.40 -8.21
N SER A 6 -7.80 15.48 -8.10
CA SER A 6 -6.93 15.68 -9.27
C SER A 6 -6.57 14.40 -10.03
N VAL A 7 -7.01 13.24 -9.51
CA VAL A 7 -6.65 11.90 -10.03
C VAL A 7 -7.52 11.45 -11.18
N VAL A 8 -8.79 11.90 -11.23
CA VAL A 8 -9.76 11.44 -12.22
C VAL A 8 -10.11 12.58 -13.18
N GLN A 9 -9.73 12.43 -14.44
CA GLN A 9 -10.20 13.29 -15.51
C GLN A 9 -11.36 12.60 -16.25
N VAL A 10 -12.54 13.18 -16.15
CA VAL A 10 -13.73 12.69 -16.87
C VAL A 10 -13.86 13.46 -18.20
N ASN A 11 -13.65 12.77 -19.31
CA ASN A 11 -13.96 13.34 -20.62
C ASN A 11 -15.46 13.17 -20.89
N ARG A 12 -16.22 14.27 -20.95
CA ARG A 12 -17.68 14.28 -21.14
C ARG A 12 -18.14 13.73 -22.51
N LEU A 13 -17.24 13.58 -23.47
CA LEU A 13 -17.57 13.09 -24.82
C LEU A 13 -17.38 11.57 -24.99
N ARG A 14 -16.62 10.92 -24.12
CA ARG A 14 -16.50 9.46 -24.02
C ARG A 14 -16.28 9.13 -22.55
N THR A 15 -16.96 8.12 -22.03
CA THR A 15 -16.86 7.67 -20.63
C THR A 15 -15.51 7.00 -20.37
N THR A 16 -14.42 7.75 -20.53
CA THR A 16 -13.06 7.29 -20.22
C THR A 16 -12.61 8.00 -18.95
N VAL A 17 -12.30 7.22 -17.92
CA VAL A 17 -11.64 7.67 -16.71
C VAL A 17 -10.15 7.45 -16.92
N ALA A 18 -9.37 8.52 -16.97
CA ALA A 18 -7.92 8.44 -17.04
C ALA A 18 -7.33 8.85 -15.68
N LEU A 19 -6.44 8.01 -15.16
CA LEU A 19 -5.65 8.32 -13.97
C LEU A 19 -4.37 9.04 -14.40
N SER A 20 -4.12 10.22 -13.85
CA SER A 20 -2.83 10.90 -14.02
C SER A 20 -1.74 10.19 -13.22
N LYS A 21 -0.47 10.26 -13.62
CA LYS A 21 0.67 9.62 -12.96
C LYS A 21 1.50 10.64 -12.15
N GLY A 22 2.12 10.22 -11.06
CA GLY A 22 3.03 11.04 -10.26
C GLY A 22 2.35 11.86 -9.17
N LYS A 23 2.95 12.99 -8.78
CA LYS A 23 2.41 13.84 -7.69
C LYS A 23 1.01 14.40 -7.97
N SER A 24 0.66 14.59 -9.23
CA SER A 24 -0.66 15.02 -9.68
C SER A 24 -1.75 13.95 -9.49
N SER A 25 -1.38 12.74 -9.14
CA SER A 25 -2.27 11.58 -8.95
C SER A 25 -2.50 11.28 -7.47
N ALA A 26 -2.32 12.24 -6.59
CA ALA A 26 -2.54 12.06 -5.15
C ALA A 26 -3.97 12.45 -4.76
N ILE A 27 -4.63 11.59 -4.00
CA ILE A 27 -5.89 11.90 -3.31
C ILE A 27 -5.54 12.21 -1.86
N ARG A 28 -5.99 13.35 -1.38
CA ARG A 28 -5.85 13.76 0.02
C ARG A 28 -7.12 13.41 0.79
N PHE A 29 -6.95 12.69 1.87
CA PHE A 29 -7.99 12.46 2.88
C PHE A 29 -7.64 13.22 4.15
N VAL A 30 -8.64 13.53 4.96
CA VAL A 30 -8.46 14.14 6.28
C VAL A 30 -9.22 13.32 7.30
N HIS A 31 -8.53 12.88 8.34
CA HIS A 31 -9.16 12.18 9.45
C HIS A 31 -10.06 13.15 10.22
N LYS A 32 -11.37 12.85 10.31
CA LYS A 32 -12.37 13.80 10.81
C LYS A 32 -12.13 14.25 12.25
N ALA A 33 -11.72 13.35 13.12
CA ALA A 33 -11.55 13.66 14.54
C ALA A 33 -10.24 14.42 14.83
N THR A 34 -9.16 14.16 14.07
CA THR A 34 -7.83 14.70 14.37
C THR A 34 -7.38 15.80 13.43
N GLY A 35 -8.06 15.98 12.29
CA GLY A 35 -7.65 16.89 11.22
C GLY A 35 -6.36 16.47 10.49
N LYS A 36 -5.74 15.34 10.87
CA LYS A 36 -4.49 14.87 10.24
C LYS A 36 -4.75 14.41 8.81
N PRO A 37 -3.93 14.85 7.83
CA PRO A 37 -4.06 14.41 6.46
C PRO A 37 -3.38 13.06 6.21
N LEU A 38 -3.87 12.38 5.18
CA LEU A 38 -3.40 11.11 4.64
C LEU A 38 -3.44 11.23 3.12
N PHE A 39 -2.45 10.73 2.41
CA PHE A 39 -2.39 10.78 0.96
C PHE A 39 -2.36 9.36 0.37
N LEU A 40 -3.21 9.12 -0.61
CA LEU A 40 -3.10 7.95 -1.50
C LEU A 40 -2.48 8.42 -2.81
N VAL A 41 -1.29 7.95 -3.11
CA VAL A 41 -0.52 8.35 -4.31
C VAL A 41 -0.42 7.16 -5.27
N TYR A 42 -0.94 7.34 -6.47
CA TYR A 42 -0.88 6.35 -7.55
C TYR A 42 0.39 6.49 -8.37
N ASN A 43 1.07 5.37 -8.66
CA ASN A 43 2.30 5.30 -9.46
C ASN A 43 3.41 6.26 -8.98
N ARG A 44 3.62 6.33 -7.66
CA ARG A 44 4.66 7.19 -7.09
C ARG A 44 6.05 6.74 -7.52
N LEU A 45 6.79 7.66 -8.14
CA LEU A 45 8.18 7.42 -8.50
C LEU A 45 9.11 7.90 -7.39
N PHE A 46 9.88 6.98 -6.81
CA PHE A 46 10.99 7.26 -5.91
C PHE A 46 12.29 7.20 -6.74
N ASN A 47 12.73 8.34 -7.27
CA ASN A 47 13.89 8.44 -8.16
C ASN A 47 15.16 9.00 -7.49
N ARG A 48 15.05 9.51 -6.26
CA ARG A 48 16.18 10.02 -5.48
C ARG A 48 16.61 9.00 -4.44
N LEU A 49 16.82 7.76 -4.89
CA LEU A 49 17.30 6.68 -4.04
C LEU A 49 18.79 6.49 -4.21
N PRO A 50 19.53 6.02 -3.19
CA PRO A 50 20.95 5.72 -3.31
C PRO A 50 21.24 4.59 -4.31
N THR A 51 20.24 3.77 -4.61
CA THR A 51 20.38 2.60 -5.49
C THR A 51 19.54 2.77 -6.75
N ILE A 52 18.50 1.97 -6.92
CA ILE A 52 17.68 1.91 -8.14
C ILE A 52 16.31 2.52 -7.85
N ALA A 53 15.83 3.38 -8.76
CA ALA A 53 14.51 3.97 -8.66
C ALA A 53 13.41 2.91 -8.46
N GLN A 54 12.46 3.19 -7.57
CA GLN A 54 11.32 2.32 -7.28
C GLN A 54 10.02 3.03 -7.65
N LYS A 55 9.05 2.25 -8.13
CA LYS A 55 7.77 2.80 -8.57
C LYS A 55 6.62 1.85 -8.24
N PRO A 56 6.20 1.78 -6.98
CA PRO A 56 5.02 1.03 -6.58
C PRO A 56 3.74 1.66 -7.15
N ASP A 57 2.70 0.83 -7.35
CA ASP A 57 1.44 1.25 -7.95
C ASP A 57 0.65 2.18 -7.02
N ASN A 58 0.52 1.84 -5.75
CA ASN A 58 -0.24 2.63 -4.78
C ASN A 58 0.58 2.80 -3.49
N VAL A 59 0.65 4.03 -3.01
CA VAL A 59 1.36 4.38 -1.78
C VAL A 59 0.43 5.16 -0.88
N ILE A 60 0.18 4.67 0.33
CA ILE A 60 -0.40 5.47 1.40
C ILE A 60 0.75 6.20 2.09
N GLN A 61 0.65 7.51 2.17
CA GLN A 61 1.58 8.37 2.90
C GLN A 61 0.87 9.02 4.06
N PHE A 62 1.37 8.80 5.27
CA PHE A 62 0.94 9.47 6.48
C PHE A 62 1.64 10.82 6.59
N ALA A 63 0.89 11.88 6.87
CA ALA A 63 1.44 13.24 6.77
C ALA A 63 2.24 13.69 7.99
N SER A 64 2.07 13.04 9.12
CA SER A 64 2.79 13.35 10.36
C SER A 64 4.21 12.81 10.40
N GLU A 65 4.49 11.82 9.57
CA GLU A 65 5.78 11.14 9.49
C GLU A 65 6.07 10.79 8.04
N ASP A 66 7.34 10.73 7.68
CA ASP A 66 7.78 10.24 6.38
C ASP A 66 7.63 8.70 6.31
N ARG A 67 6.39 8.24 6.52
CA ARG A 67 6.02 6.82 6.56
C ARG A 67 5.12 6.46 5.41
N PHE A 68 5.39 5.31 4.81
CA PHE A 68 4.67 4.80 3.65
C PHE A 68 4.18 3.39 3.89
N TYR A 69 2.98 3.09 3.38
CA TYR A 69 2.49 1.74 3.19
C TYR A 69 2.21 1.50 1.71
N ILE A 70 2.68 0.37 1.16
CA ILE A 70 2.65 0.09 -0.27
C ILE A 70 1.62 -0.99 -0.57
N PHE A 71 0.79 -0.75 -1.58
CA PHE A 71 -0.10 -1.73 -2.21
C PHE A 71 0.25 -1.81 -3.69
N ASP A 72 0.79 -2.94 -4.13
CA ASP A 72 1.26 -3.13 -5.50
C ASP A 72 0.43 -4.21 -6.22
N ALA A 73 -0.24 -3.84 -7.30
CA ALA A 73 -1.18 -4.71 -8.00
C ALA A 73 -0.47 -5.64 -8.98
N LYS A 74 -0.77 -6.94 -8.91
CA LYS A 74 -0.25 -7.97 -9.81
C LYS A 74 -1.39 -8.82 -10.36
N TYR A 75 -1.55 -8.83 -11.68
CA TYR A 75 -2.61 -9.60 -12.35
C TYR A 75 -2.21 -11.05 -12.59
N ARG A 76 -1.57 -11.68 -11.61
CA ARG A 76 -1.17 -13.09 -11.68
C ARG A 76 -1.38 -13.78 -10.34
N ILE A 77 -1.59 -15.09 -10.41
CA ILE A 77 -1.81 -15.96 -9.26
C ILE A 77 -1.04 -17.26 -9.47
N GLN A 78 -0.43 -17.79 -8.42
CA GLN A 78 0.22 -19.10 -8.42
C GLN A 78 -0.68 -20.12 -7.76
N PHE A 79 -0.87 -21.28 -8.41
CA PHE A 79 -1.79 -22.33 -7.97
C PHE A 79 -1.29 -23.74 -8.29
N ASP A 80 0.00 -23.90 -8.63
CA ASP A 80 0.56 -25.24 -8.79
C ASP A 80 0.58 -26.01 -7.46
N ARG A 81 0.59 -27.35 -7.57
CA ARG A 81 0.42 -28.23 -6.42
C ARG A 81 1.48 -28.05 -5.34
N GLU A 82 2.72 -27.84 -5.74
CA GLU A 82 3.85 -27.65 -4.82
C GLU A 82 3.71 -26.35 -4.05
N TYR A 83 3.43 -25.24 -4.75
CA TYR A 83 3.17 -23.94 -4.14
C TYR A 83 2.00 -24.01 -3.14
N MET A 84 0.86 -24.59 -3.54
CA MET A 84 -0.31 -24.69 -2.67
C MET A 84 -0.02 -25.52 -1.41
N ALA A 85 0.75 -26.60 -1.53
CA ALA A 85 1.15 -27.40 -0.38
C ALA A 85 2.06 -26.63 0.59
N GLN A 86 2.95 -25.77 0.05
CA GLN A 86 3.90 -24.98 0.84
C GLN A 86 3.27 -23.77 1.51
N TYR A 87 2.34 -23.09 0.84
CA TYR A 87 1.81 -21.79 1.27
C TYR A 87 0.36 -21.82 1.75
N GLY A 88 -0.35 -22.93 1.56
CA GLY A 88 -1.70 -23.16 2.09
C GLY A 88 -2.82 -22.76 1.14
N GLY A 89 -2.57 -22.70 -0.18
CA GLY A 89 -3.56 -22.40 -1.20
C GLY A 89 -3.02 -21.56 -2.35
N PRO A 90 -3.88 -21.17 -3.31
CA PRO A 90 -3.51 -20.22 -4.35
C PRO A 90 -3.17 -18.84 -3.77
N GLY A 91 -2.18 -18.15 -4.36
CA GLY A 91 -1.76 -16.85 -3.86
C GLY A 91 -0.83 -16.09 -4.80
N PRO A 92 -0.23 -14.96 -4.36
CA PRO A 92 0.73 -14.21 -5.14
C PRO A 92 2.00 -15.04 -5.35
N THR A 93 2.73 -14.76 -6.42
CA THR A 93 4.01 -15.46 -6.62
C THR A 93 5.03 -15.05 -5.56
N THR A 94 6.00 -15.92 -5.29
CA THR A 94 7.12 -15.61 -4.38
C THR A 94 7.94 -14.42 -4.88
N GLU A 95 8.05 -14.23 -6.20
CA GLU A 95 8.71 -13.08 -6.81
C GLU A 95 7.99 -11.76 -6.51
N ASP A 96 6.64 -11.78 -6.50
CA ASP A 96 5.85 -10.61 -6.15
C ASP A 96 6.03 -10.23 -4.66
N VAL A 97 6.05 -11.23 -3.79
CA VAL A 97 6.33 -11.00 -2.36
C VAL A 97 7.78 -10.49 -2.15
N ASN A 98 8.76 -11.02 -2.89
CA ASN A 98 10.14 -10.51 -2.88
C ASN A 98 10.21 -9.06 -3.36
N THR A 99 9.35 -8.65 -4.29
CA THR A 99 9.23 -7.25 -4.69
C THR A 99 8.78 -6.36 -3.52
N MET A 100 7.90 -6.84 -2.65
CA MET A 100 7.49 -6.10 -1.44
C MET A 100 8.65 -5.93 -0.46
N HIS A 101 9.46 -6.97 -0.24
CA HIS A 101 10.69 -6.86 0.54
C HIS A 101 11.64 -5.82 -0.06
N ARG A 102 11.83 -5.85 -1.39
CA ARG A 102 12.67 -4.88 -2.10
C ARG A 102 12.17 -3.45 -1.93
N TYR A 103 10.88 -3.19 -2.03
CA TYR A 103 10.33 -1.84 -1.79
C TYR A 103 10.61 -1.37 -0.37
N ARG A 104 10.40 -2.24 0.63
CA ARG A 104 10.64 -1.89 2.03
C ARG A 104 12.10 -1.55 2.31
N ASP A 105 13.04 -2.28 1.70
CA ASP A 105 14.48 -2.11 1.90
C ASP A 105 15.04 -0.95 1.07
N ALA A 106 14.68 -0.85 -0.21
CA ALA A 106 15.27 0.09 -1.15
C ALA A 106 14.74 1.52 -1.02
N ILE A 107 13.49 1.71 -0.56
CA ILE A 107 12.90 3.05 -0.47
C ILE A 107 13.38 3.74 0.80
N ALA A 108 14.10 4.83 0.59
CA ALA A 108 14.59 5.74 1.63
C ALA A 108 14.29 7.17 1.20
N ILE A 109 14.34 8.11 2.13
CA ILE A 109 14.16 9.53 1.83
C ILE A 109 15.37 10.33 2.30
N PRO A 110 15.74 11.42 1.60
CA PRO A 110 16.81 12.31 2.07
C PRO A 110 16.47 12.85 3.46
N HIS A 111 17.46 12.84 4.35
CA HIS A 111 17.30 13.41 5.69
C HIS A 111 17.06 14.93 5.59
N PRO A 112 16.01 15.51 6.23
CA PRO A 112 15.63 16.92 6.05
C PRO A 112 16.74 17.93 6.37
N MET A 113 17.53 17.64 7.39
CA MET A 113 18.61 18.53 7.87
C MET A 113 20.00 18.14 7.33
N ARG A 114 20.15 16.96 6.75
CA ARG A 114 21.42 16.40 6.24
C ARG A 114 21.19 15.74 4.90
N PRO A 115 21.07 16.51 3.81
CA PRO A 115 20.62 16.01 2.49
C PRO A 115 21.51 14.91 1.87
N GLN A 116 22.71 14.69 2.41
CA GLN A 116 23.63 13.62 1.99
C GLN A 116 23.37 12.29 2.70
N GLU A 117 22.55 12.31 3.76
CA GLU A 117 22.12 11.13 4.48
C GLU A 117 20.69 10.72 4.10
N TYR A 118 20.37 9.46 4.33
CA TYR A 118 19.03 8.92 4.04
C TYR A 118 18.38 8.33 5.30
N LEU A 119 17.11 8.62 5.47
CA LEU A 119 16.24 7.94 6.43
C LEU A 119 15.78 6.62 5.80
N GLN A 120 16.15 5.52 6.44
CA GLN A 120 15.73 4.16 6.10
C GLN A 120 14.51 3.75 6.94
N GLY A 121 13.88 2.62 6.58
CA GLY A 121 12.73 2.11 7.33
C GLY A 121 11.46 2.94 7.19
N VAL A 122 11.41 3.84 6.21
CA VAL A 122 10.26 4.71 5.95
C VAL A 122 9.06 3.94 5.35
N VAL A 123 9.29 2.79 4.72
CA VAL A 123 8.22 1.88 4.28
C VAL A 123 7.92 0.92 5.42
N VAL A 124 6.82 1.15 6.12
CA VAL A 124 6.41 0.37 7.29
C VAL A 124 5.77 -0.96 6.90
N GLY A 125 5.24 -1.08 5.69
CA GLY A 125 4.71 -2.32 5.17
C GLY A 125 4.46 -2.25 3.66
N ALA A 126 4.40 -3.43 3.03
CA ALA A 126 4.11 -3.56 1.61
C ALA A 126 3.39 -4.88 1.32
N VAL A 127 2.30 -4.82 0.56
CA VAL A 127 1.50 -5.98 0.21
C VAL A 127 1.20 -6.03 -1.29
N VAL A 128 1.17 -7.25 -1.81
CA VAL A 128 0.72 -7.54 -3.18
C VAL A 128 -0.79 -7.59 -3.19
N LEU A 129 -1.42 -6.90 -4.14
CA LEU A 129 -2.82 -7.08 -4.49
C LEU A 129 -2.91 -8.02 -5.69
N PHE A 130 -3.68 -9.11 -5.58
CA PHE A 130 -3.75 -10.11 -6.64
C PHE A 130 -5.18 -10.63 -6.86
N PRO A 131 -5.53 -11.15 -8.07
CA PRO A 131 -6.89 -11.47 -8.45
C PRO A 131 -7.34 -12.85 -7.90
N TYR A 132 -7.86 -12.89 -6.68
CA TYR A 132 -8.41 -14.10 -6.07
C TYR A 132 -9.77 -13.82 -5.42
N PRO A 133 -10.84 -14.60 -5.75
CA PRO A 133 -12.19 -14.26 -5.30
C PRO A 133 -12.54 -14.82 -3.90
N HIS A 134 -11.77 -15.78 -3.36
CA HIS A 134 -12.15 -16.51 -2.13
C HIS A 134 -11.36 -15.99 -0.92
N GLU A 135 -11.71 -14.81 -0.43
CA GLU A 135 -11.02 -14.12 0.68
C GLU A 135 -11.02 -14.94 1.98
N ASP A 136 -12.13 -15.58 2.33
CA ASP A 136 -12.23 -16.37 3.56
C ASP A 136 -11.26 -17.56 3.57
N MET A 137 -11.11 -18.22 2.43
CA MET A 137 -10.12 -19.32 2.30
C MET A 137 -8.69 -18.78 2.41
N TYR A 138 -8.45 -17.58 1.91
CA TYR A 138 -7.13 -16.97 1.91
C TYR A 138 -6.66 -16.52 3.30
N ARG A 139 -7.56 -16.32 4.27
CA ARG A 139 -7.19 -15.98 5.65
C ARG A 139 -6.21 -16.98 6.29
N SER A 140 -6.27 -18.25 5.89
CA SER A 140 -5.34 -19.27 6.37
C SER A 140 -3.98 -19.30 5.65
N HIS A 141 -3.87 -18.62 4.51
CA HIS A 141 -2.68 -18.60 3.66
C HIS A 141 -1.48 -17.98 4.36
N ARG A 142 -0.28 -18.53 4.10
CA ARG A 142 0.97 -18.07 4.74
C ARG A 142 1.24 -16.58 4.51
N PHE A 143 1.03 -16.08 3.29
CA PHE A 143 1.26 -14.67 2.95
C PHE A 143 0.16 -13.71 3.44
N HIS A 144 -0.99 -14.21 3.90
CA HIS A 144 -1.92 -13.41 4.68
C HIS A 144 -1.43 -13.27 6.12
N LYS A 145 -1.06 -14.39 6.76
CA LYS A 145 -0.57 -14.40 8.14
C LYS A 145 0.72 -13.60 8.33
N SER A 146 1.60 -13.59 7.32
CA SER A 146 2.85 -12.83 7.38
C SER A 146 2.65 -11.31 7.46
N ILE A 147 1.52 -10.78 7.00
CA ILE A 147 1.20 -9.36 7.15
C ILE A 147 1.15 -8.97 8.62
N GLY A 148 0.48 -9.75 9.47
CA GLY A 148 0.43 -9.49 10.92
C GLY A 148 1.75 -9.69 11.67
N GLN A 149 2.75 -10.30 11.05
CA GLN A 149 4.05 -10.60 11.66
C GLN A 149 5.15 -9.64 11.24
N VAL A 150 5.18 -9.31 9.95
CA VAL A 150 6.28 -8.55 9.34
C VAL A 150 5.82 -7.45 8.39
N GLU A 151 4.52 -7.18 8.31
CA GLU A 151 3.90 -6.18 7.43
C GLU A 151 4.21 -6.40 5.92
N ILE A 152 4.52 -7.65 5.54
CA ILE A 152 4.76 -8.07 4.16
C ILE A 152 3.91 -9.30 3.85
N GLY A 153 3.26 -9.29 2.68
CA GLY A 153 2.44 -10.43 2.24
C GLY A 153 1.62 -10.11 1.01
N GLY A 154 0.45 -10.72 0.89
CA GLY A 154 -0.48 -10.50 -0.21
C GLY A 154 -1.92 -10.48 0.26
N LEU A 155 -2.75 -9.75 -0.45
CA LEU A 155 -4.20 -9.65 -0.22
C LEU A 155 -4.95 -9.86 -1.54
N PRO A 156 -5.98 -10.70 -1.56
CA PRO A 156 -6.94 -10.75 -2.64
C PRO A 156 -7.55 -9.38 -2.94
N PHE A 157 -7.69 -9.05 -4.22
CA PHE A 157 -8.35 -7.82 -4.61
C PHE A 157 -9.03 -7.96 -5.98
N LEU A 158 -10.35 -8.07 -5.97
CA LEU A 158 -11.22 -8.09 -7.15
C LEU A 158 -12.51 -7.34 -6.83
N PRO A 159 -13.29 -6.92 -7.86
CA PRO A 159 -14.67 -6.53 -7.63
C PRO A 159 -15.43 -7.64 -6.89
N GLY A 160 -15.95 -7.34 -5.70
CA GLY A 160 -16.61 -8.33 -4.82
C GLY A 160 -15.69 -9.11 -3.87
N ALA A 161 -14.37 -8.90 -3.92
CA ALA A 161 -13.39 -9.47 -2.99
C ALA A 161 -12.44 -8.35 -2.51
N THR A 162 -12.91 -7.50 -1.63
CA THR A 162 -12.22 -6.29 -1.14
C THR A 162 -12.17 -6.21 0.38
N ALA A 163 -12.76 -7.19 1.09
CA ALA A 163 -12.90 -7.13 2.54
C ALA A 163 -11.55 -7.16 3.26
N LEU A 164 -10.62 -8.03 2.85
CA LEU A 164 -9.29 -8.12 3.47
C LEU A 164 -8.45 -6.85 3.26
N VAL A 165 -8.59 -6.20 2.11
CA VAL A 165 -7.92 -4.91 1.86
C VAL A 165 -8.54 -3.81 2.72
N ALA A 166 -9.87 -3.77 2.84
CA ALA A 166 -10.57 -2.81 3.70
C ALA A 166 -10.16 -2.99 5.17
N GLU A 167 -10.19 -4.21 5.70
CA GLU A 167 -9.73 -4.54 7.06
C GLU A 167 -8.28 -4.06 7.30
N LYS A 168 -7.39 -4.27 6.33
CA LYS A 168 -6.00 -3.82 6.46
C LYS A 168 -5.88 -2.30 6.48
N ILE A 169 -6.61 -1.59 5.62
CA ILE A 169 -6.62 -0.13 5.61
C ILE A 169 -7.20 0.41 6.92
N GLU A 170 -8.30 -0.15 7.42
CA GLU A 170 -8.89 0.23 8.71
C GLU A 170 -7.90 0.03 9.87
N SER A 171 -7.20 -1.10 9.89
CA SER A 171 -6.16 -1.37 10.89
C SER A 171 -5.02 -0.36 10.83
N LEU A 172 -4.55 0.01 9.63
CA LEU A 172 -3.53 1.05 9.45
C LEU A 172 -3.99 2.41 9.95
N LEU A 173 -5.23 2.78 9.63
CA LEU A 173 -5.81 4.05 10.09
C LEU A 173 -5.99 4.06 11.61
N ALA A 174 -6.45 2.95 12.19
CA ALA A 174 -6.59 2.82 13.64
C ALA A 174 -5.23 2.97 14.35
N SER A 175 -4.19 2.30 13.87
CA SER A 175 -2.84 2.40 14.48
C SER A 175 -2.26 3.81 14.37
N GLU A 176 -2.42 4.49 13.23
CA GLU A 176 -1.87 5.83 13.00
C GLU A 176 -2.58 6.93 13.80
N PHE A 177 -3.86 6.75 14.08
CA PHE A 177 -4.67 7.77 14.75
C PHE A 177 -5.01 7.44 16.21
N SER A 178 -4.56 6.30 16.75
CA SER A 178 -4.79 5.88 18.14
C SER A 178 -3.86 6.57 19.14
N ASP A 179 -2.73 7.13 18.73
CA ASP A 179 -1.75 7.80 19.59
C ASP A 179 -2.16 9.24 19.97
N LEU A 180 -3.43 9.45 20.29
CA LEU A 180 -3.84 10.69 20.92
C LEU A 180 -3.85 10.53 22.44
N PRO A 181 -3.08 11.32 23.18
CA PRO A 181 -3.30 11.43 24.61
C PRO A 181 -4.76 11.88 24.79
N SER A 182 -5.53 11.06 25.51
CA SER A 182 -6.83 11.48 26.01
C SER A 182 -6.63 12.84 26.71
N SER A 183 -7.13 13.89 26.06
CA SER A 183 -7.21 15.21 26.68
C SER A 183 -8.09 15.04 27.92
N THR A 184 -7.43 14.86 29.06
CA THR A 184 -8.04 14.95 30.37
C THR A 184 -8.63 16.37 30.49
N GLN A 185 -9.92 16.40 30.73
CA GLN A 185 -10.67 17.60 31.10
C GLN A 185 -10.07 18.31 32.31
#